data_92bf397943c48d879db482f675830971
#
_entry.id   92bf397943c48d879db482f675830971
#
_cell.length_a   1.000
_cell.length_b   1.000
_cell.length_c   1.000
_cell.angle_alpha   90.00
_cell.angle_beta   90.00
_cell.angle_gamma   90.00
#
_symmetry.space_group_name_H-M   'P 1'
#
loop_
_entity.id
_entity.type
_entity.pdbx_description
1 polymer ?
#
loop_
_entity_poly.entity_id
_entity_poly.type
_entity_poly.pdbx_seq_one_letter_code
_entity_poly.pdbx_strand_id
1 'polypeptide(L)'
;MTHTLIWTLNSPEKLSSLSKTLIEDEKYSCFVSKTSLFEIAIKKNLGKLYFYSSFEDLQKELSTLKIEFLEIELGHLEFYLSLPQIPIHKDPFDRLIISTAAVENLKIITKDEKFNLYQDIVETVW
;
A
#
# COMPACT_ATOMS: atom_id res chain seq x y z
N MET A 1 1.14 1.95 -0.17
CA MET A 1 2.33 1.39 0.47
C MET A 1 2.09 1.22 1.96
N THR A 2 2.68 0.21 2.56
CA THR A 2 2.42 -0.14 3.96
C THR A 2 2.78 0.98 4.94
N HIS A 3 3.91 1.67 4.75
CA HIS A 3 4.27 2.79 5.63
C HIS A 3 3.28 3.95 5.50
N THR A 4 2.74 4.20 4.32
CA THR A 4 1.72 5.24 4.11
C THR A 4 0.47 4.92 4.93
N LEU A 5 0.05 3.66 4.94
CA LEU A 5 -1.07 3.22 5.75
C LEU A 5 -0.81 3.46 7.25
N ILE A 6 0.35 3.04 7.73
CA ILE A 6 0.72 3.20 9.13
C ILE A 6 0.73 4.68 9.51
N TRP A 7 1.31 5.53 8.68
CA TRP A 7 1.37 6.97 8.94
C TRP A 7 -0.01 7.64 8.89
N THR A 8 -0.88 7.20 7.98
CA THR A 8 -2.25 7.72 7.91
C THR A 8 -2.97 7.54 9.23
N LEU A 9 -2.75 6.42 9.89
CA LEU A 9 -3.46 6.07 11.12
C LEU A 9 -2.76 6.56 12.39
N ASN A 10 -1.42 6.45 12.44
CA ASN A 10 -0.66 6.73 13.67
C ASN A 10 0.14 8.02 13.65
N SER A 11 0.57 8.49 12.50
CA SER A 11 1.51 9.61 12.39
C SER A 11 1.23 10.44 11.14
N PRO A 12 0.03 11.03 11.05
CA PRO A 12 -0.36 11.77 9.83
C PRO A 12 0.56 12.94 9.50
N GLU A 13 1.31 13.46 10.47
CA GLU A 13 2.31 14.50 10.24
C GLU A 13 3.47 14.06 9.34
N LYS A 14 3.66 12.75 9.16
CA LYS A 14 4.69 12.21 8.26
C LYS A 14 4.26 12.16 6.80
N LEU A 15 2.97 12.37 6.54
CA LEU A 15 2.44 12.43 5.18
C LEU A 15 2.73 13.79 4.55
N SER A 16 3.00 13.80 3.24
CA SER A 16 3.07 15.05 2.49
C SER A 16 1.70 15.72 2.41
N SER A 17 1.67 17.01 2.10
CA SER A 17 0.41 17.74 1.89
C SER A 17 -0.43 17.11 0.78
N LEU A 18 0.22 16.69 -0.31
CA LEU A 18 -0.46 16.04 -1.43
C LEU A 18 -1.06 14.70 -1.00
N SER A 19 -0.30 13.88 -0.28
CA SER A 19 -0.78 12.58 0.19
C SER A 19 -1.98 12.73 1.12
N LYS A 20 -1.95 13.68 2.04
CA LYS A 20 -3.10 13.98 2.91
C LYS A 20 -4.32 14.37 2.10
N THR A 21 -4.15 15.25 1.13
CA THR A 21 -5.25 15.69 0.26
C THR A 21 -5.87 14.52 -0.48
N LEU A 22 -5.06 13.65 -1.06
CA LEU A 22 -5.55 12.49 -1.81
C LEU A 22 -6.31 11.51 -0.92
N ILE A 23 -5.87 11.32 0.32
CA ILE A 23 -6.49 10.40 1.26
C ILE A 23 -7.79 10.98 1.84
N GLU A 24 -7.82 12.28 2.12
CA GLU A 24 -8.96 12.94 2.77
C GLU A 24 -10.04 13.43 1.81
N ASP A 25 -9.70 13.69 0.55
CA ASP A 25 -10.64 14.22 -0.44
C ASP A 25 -11.57 13.11 -0.94
N GLU A 26 -12.87 13.30 -0.72
CA GLU A 26 -13.90 12.32 -1.09
C GLU A 26 -14.00 12.05 -2.59
N LYS A 27 -13.46 12.93 -3.43
CA LYS A 27 -13.50 12.70 -4.88
C LYS A 27 -12.50 11.63 -5.34
N TYR A 28 -11.55 11.23 -4.49
CA TYR A 28 -10.63 10.14 -4.77
C TYR A 28 -11.01 8.90 -3.99
N SER A 29 -11.01 7.75 -4.66
CA SER A 29 -11.19 6.46 -4.00
C SER A 29 -9.84 5.93 -3.56
N CYS A 30 -9.69 5.63 -2.27
CA CYS A 30 -8.46 5.10 -1.70
C CYS A 30 -8.64 3.65 -1.29
N PHE A 31 -7.60 2.86 -1.51
CA PHE A 31 -7.60 1.43 -1.24
C PHE A 31 -6.35 1.02 -0.48
N VAL A 32 -6.49 -0.02 0.33
CA VAL A 32 -5.37 -0.68 0.99
C VAL A 32 -5.33 -2.13 0.53
N SER A 33 -4.20 -2.55 -0.02
CA SER A 33 -4.01 -3.94 -0.41
C SER A 33 -3.91 -4.83 0.82
N LYS A 34 -4.56 -6.00 0.78
CA LYS A 34 -4.38 -7.02 1.82
C LYS A 34 -2.93 -7.52 1.91
N THR A 35 -2.14 -7.34 0.87
CA THR A 35 -0.69 -7.56 0.93
C THR A 35 -0.05 -6.73 2.05
N SER A 36 -0.43 -5.45 2.18
CA SER A 36 0.06 -4.58 3.25
C SER A 36 -0.36 -5.07 4.63
N LEU A 37 -1.56 -5.62 4.75
CA LEU A 37 -2.02 -6.19 6.02
C LEU A 37 -1.20 -7.41 6.42
N PHE A 38 -0.83 -8.24 5.47
CA PHE A 38 0.02 -9.39 5.73
C PHE A 38 1.43 -8.95 6.17
N GLU A 39 1.97 -7.93 5.53
CA GLU A 39 3.26 -7.36 5.95
C GLU A 39 3.20 -6.83 7.39
N ILE A 40 2.11 -6.15 7.75
CA ILE A 40 1.87 -5.68 9.12
C ILE A 40 1.79 -6.87 10.09
N ALA A 41 1.08 -7.92 9.72
CA ALA A 41 0.97 -9.11 10.56
C ALA A 41 2.33 -9.74 10.85
N ILE A 42 3.18 -9.85 9.83
CA ILE A 42 4.54 -10.37 9.98
C ILE A 42 5.34 -9.50 10.94
N LYS A 43 5.33 -8.19 10.75
CA LYS A 43 6.08 -7.24 11.59
C LYS A 43 5.60 -7.25 13.03
N LYS A 44 4.29 -7.31 13.25
CA LYS A 44 3.72 -7.41 14.60
C LYS A 44 4.14 -8.73 15.28
N ASN A 45 4.08 -9.83 14.54
CA ASN A 45 4.47 -11.14 15.04
C ASN A 45 5.94 -11.18 15.47
N LEU A 46 6.80 -10.43 14.78
CA LEU A 46 8.22 -10.32 15.09
C LEU A 46 8.54 -9.26 16.16
N GLY A 47 7.54 -8.58 16.69
CA GLY A 47 7.73 -7.51 17.67
C GLY A 47 8.37 -6.26 17.11
N LYS A 48 8.35 -6.06 15.79
CA LYS A 48 8.98 -4.93 15.11
C LYS A 48 8.05 -3.75 14.86
N LEU A 49 6.75 -3.91 15.18
CA LEU A 49 5.76 -2.89 14.91
C LEU A 49 4.70 -2.88 16.01
N TYR A 50 4.52 -1.71 16.63
CA TYR A 50 3.39 -1.44 17.52
C TYR A 50 2.32 -0.74 16.72
N PHE A 51 1.19 -1.43 16.54
CA PHE A 51 0.11 -0.94 15.70
C PHE A 51 -1.16 -1.60 16.22
N TYR A 52 -2.26 -1.03 16.17
CA TYR A 52 -3.56 -1.46 16.68
C TYR A 52 -3.67 -2.79 17.42
N SER A 53 -4.69 -2.91 18.28
CA SER A 53 -4.95 -4.15 19.02
C SER A 53 -5.44 -5.27 18.11
N SER A 54 -6.16 -4.96 17.02
CA SER A 54 -6.70 -5.97 16.09
C SER A 54 -6.86 -5.42 14.68
N PHE A 55 -6.94 -6.34 13.71
CA PHE A 55 -7.29 -5.99 12.34
C PHE A 55 -8.75 -5.56 12.20
N GLU A 56 -9.63 -6.00 13.09
CA GLU A 56 -11.02 -5.53 13.11
C GLU A 56 -11.09 -4.04 13.44
N ASP A 57 -10.31 -3.59 14.42
CA ASP A 57 -10.24 -2.19 14.79
C ASP A 57 -9.65 -1.36 13.63
N LEU A 58 -8.63 -1.89 12.96
CA LEU A 58 -8.05 -1.28 11.79
C LEU A 58 -9.10 -1.11 10.69
N GLN A 59 -9.88 -2.15 10.42
CA GLN A 59 -10.92 -2.10 9.41
C GLN A 59 -11.98 -1.05 9.71
N LYS A 60 -12.41 -0.95 10.98
CA LYS A 60 -13.39 0.06 11.39
C LYS A 60 -12.87 1.46 11.18
N GLU A 61 -11.61 1.71 11.53
CA GLU A 61 -11.00 3.02 11.36
C GLU A 61 -10.85 3.40 9.89
N LEU A 62 -10.42 2.46 9.05
CA LEU A 62 -10.32 2.68 7.61
C LEU A 62 -11.70 2.94 6.99
N SER A 63 -12.73 2.25 7.46
CA SER A 63 -14.11 2.48 7.00
C SER A 63 -14.58 3.90 7.31
N THR A 64 -14.19 4.44 8.47
CA THR A 64 -14.49 5.82 8.84
C THR A 64 -13.86 6.81 7.85
N LEU A 65 -12.70 6.49 7.33
CA LEU A 65 -11.99 7.27 6.32
C LEU A 65 -12.44 6.94 4.89
N LYS A 66 -13.40 6.04 4.74
CA LYS A 66 -13.90 5.54 3.43
C LYS A 66 -12.81 4.88 2.60
N ILE A 67 -11.85 4.26 3.25
CA ILE A 67 -10.78 3.49 2.61
C ILE A 67 -11.19 2.02 2.57
N GLU A 68 -11.15 1.41 1.39
CA GLU A 68 -11.55 0.04 1.17
C GLU A 68 -10.33 -0.89 1.05
N PHE A 69 -10.53 -2.17 1.35
CA PHE A 69 -9.51 -3.18 1.13
C PHE A 69 -9.56 -3.70 -0.32
N LEU A 70 -8.37 -3.96 -0.88
CA LEU A 70 -8.24 -4.69 -2.13
C LEU A 70 -7.81 -6.12 -1.83
N GLU A 71 -8.58 -7.06 -2.39
CA GLU A 71 -8.22 -8.47 -2.35
C GLU A 71 -7.06 -8.75 -3.32
N ILE A 72 -6.36 -9.86 -3.06
CA ILE A 72 -5.36 -10.37 -3.99
C ILE A 72 -6.06 -11.27 -4.99
N GLU A 73 -6.08 -10.86 -6.26
CA GLU A 73 -6.76 -11.58 -7.33
C GLU A 73 -5.77 -12.38 -8.19
N LEU A 74 -6.28 -13.37 -8.91
CA LEU A 74 -5.43 -14.18 -9.79
C LEU A 74 -4.72 -13.32 -10.84
N GLY A 75 -5.40 -12.31 -11.38
CA GLY A 75 -4.79 -11.40 -12.34
C GLY A 75 -3.59 -10.65 -11.80
N HIS A 76 -3.59 -10.33 -10.49
CA HIS A 76 -2.44 -9.68 -9.84
C HIS A 76 -1.24 -10.62 -9.81
N LEU A 77 -1.47 -11.89 -9.53
CA LEU A 77 -0.41 -12.91 -9.50
C LEU A 77 0.13 -13.19 -10.91
N GLU A 78 -0.73 -13.25 -11.90
CA GLU A 78 -0.31 -13.41 -13.29
C GLU A 78 0.55 -12.23 -13.74
N PHE A 79 0.15 -11.00 -13.42
CA PHE A 79 0.94 -9.83 -13.76
C PHE A 79 2.29 -9.83 -13.05
N TYR A 80 2.35 -10.34 -11.81
CA TYR A 80 3.59 -10.46 -11.05
C TYR A 80 4.65 -11.25 -11.83
N LEU A 81 4.23 -12.29 -12.54
CA LEU A 81 5.15 -13.12 -13.36
C LEU A 81 5.81 -12.31 -14.48
N SER A 82 5.17 -11.25 -14.95
CA SER A 82 5.68 -10.41 -16.02
C SER A 82 6.54 -9.25 -15.55
N LEU A 83 6.65 -9.01 -14.23
CA LEU A 83 7.46 -7.91 -13.71
C LEU A 83 8.95 -8.15 -14.03
N PRO A 84 9.68 -7.07 -14.37
CA PRO A 84 11.12 -7.20 -14.61
C PRO A 84 11.84 -7.67 -13.35
N GLN A 85 12.87 -8.48 -13.51
CA GLN A 85 13.74 -8.89 -12.43
C GLN A 85 14.74 -7.76 -12.17
N ILE A 86 14.59 -7.10 -11.04
CA ILE A 86 15.45 -5.96 -10.66
C ILE A 86 16.30 -6.40 -9.46
N PRO A 87 17.63 -6.61 -9.64
CA PRO A 87 18.48 -7.17 -8.58
C PRO A 87 18.48 -6.37 -7.27
N ILE A 88 18.32 -5.05 -7.34
CA ILE A 88 18.32 -4.17 -6.16
C ILE A 88 16.95 -4.03 -5.51
N HIS A 89 15.92 -4.64 -6.06
CA HIS A 89 14.57 -4.60 -5.51
C HIS A 89 13.88 -5.95 -5.67
N LYS A 90 13.96 -6.77 -4.63
CA LYS A 90 13.41 -8.14 -4.62
C LYS A 90 12.27 -8.32 -3.63
N ASP A 91 11.84 -7.27 -2.94
CA ASP A 91 10.79 -7.35 -1.92
C ASP A 91 9.48 -7.84 -2.55
N PRO A 92 9.00 -9.03 -2.17
CA PRO A 92 7.80 -9.60 -2.78
C PRO A 92 6.53 -8.85 -2.43
N PHE A 93 6.46 -8.20 -1.27
CA PHE A 93 5.29 -7.41 -0.88
C PHE A 93 5.17 -6.18 -1.78
N ASP A 94 6.24 -5.43 -1.96
CA ASP A 94 6.26 -4.27 -2.85
C ASP A 94 5.91 -4.67 -4.28
N ARG A 95 6.50 -5.76 -4.77
CA ARG A 95 6.26 -6.23 -6.12
C ARG A 95 4.82 -6.67 -6.34
N LEU A 96 4.17 -7.27 -5.34
CA LEU A 96 2.76 -7.63 -5.44
C LEU A 96 1.86 -6.39 -5.39
N ILE A 97 2.20 -5.39 -4.60
CA ILE A 97 1.49 -4.10 -4.59
C ILE A 97 1.59 -3.43 -5.95
N ILE A 98 2.77 -3.44 -6.57
CA ILE A 98 2.98 -2.88 -7.91
C ILE A 98 2.11 -3.62 -8.94
N SER A 99 2.09 -4.96 -8.89
CA SER A 99 1.27 -5.77 -9.78
C SER A 99 -0.22 -5.47 -9.63
N THR A 100 -0.67 -5.36 -8.39
CA THR A 100 -2.07 -5.01 -8.07
C THR A 100 -2.43 -3.66 -8.66
N ALA A 101 -1.61 -2.65 -8.41
CA ALA A 101 -1.85 -1.30 -8.91
C ALA A 101 -1.85 -1.24 -10.44
N ALA A 102 -0.97 -1.98 -11.08
CA ALA A 102 -0.91 -2.03 -12.54
C ALA A 102 -2.18 -2.63 -13.14
N VAL A 103 -2.64 -3.76 -12.60
CA VAL A 103 -3.86 -4.44 -13.09
C VAL A 103 -5.10 -3.57 -12.84
N GLU A 104 -5.20 -2.95 -11.67
CA GLU A 104 -6.36 -2.14 -11.27
C GLU A 104 -6.28 -0.71 -11.79
N ASN A 105 -5.19 -0.36 -12.48
CA ASN A 105 -4.95 1.00 -13.00
C ASN A 105 -5.00 2.06 -11.90
N LEU A 106 -4.32 1.78 -10.80
CA LEU A 106 -4.26 2.65 -9.63
C LEU A 106 -2.88 3.27 -9.49
N LYS A 107 -2.83 4.46 -8.90
CA LYS A 107 -1.58 5.09 -8.47
C LYS A 107 -1.23 4.59 -7.06
N ILE A 108 0.05 4.57 -6.76
CA ILE A 108 0.54 4.16 -5.43
C ILE A 108 0.98 5.41 -4.67
N ILE A 109 0.44 5.60 -3.47
CA ILE A 109 0.91 6.66 -2.58
C ILE A 109 2.09 6.11 -1.78
N THR A 110 3.28 6.58 -2.10
CA THR A 110 4.51 6.11 -1.45
C THR A 110 5.61 7.16 -1.50
N LYS A 111 6.40 7.21 -0.43
CA LYS A 111 7.61 8.00 -0.34
C LYS A 111 8.84 7.20 -0.80
N ASP A 112 8.72 5.88 -0.92
CA ASP A 112 9.83 4.99 -1.22
C ASP A 112 10.29 5.15 -2.67
N GLU A 113 11.50 5.67 -2.85
CA GLU A 113 12.08 5.93 -4.17
C GLU A 113 12.33 4.64 -4.97
N LYS A 114 12.38 3.48 -4.34
CA LYS A 114 12.56 2.20 -5.04
C LYS A 114 11.42 1.90 -6.00
N PHE A 115 10.23 2.44 -5.75
CA PHE A 115 9.10 2.31 -6.65
C PHE A 115 9.33 3.01 -7.99
N ASN A 116 10.26 3.96 -8.07
CA ASN A 116 10.63 4.61 -9.33
C ASN A 116 11.26 3.64 -10.34
N LEU A 117 11.77 2.50 -9.86
CA LEU A 117 12.27 1.44 -10.73
C LEU A 117 11.18 0.83 -11.62
N TYR A 118 9.92 1.07 -11.28
CA TYR A 118 8.75 0.54 -11.99
C TYR A 118 7.91 1.65 -12.62
N GLN A 119 8.49 2.84 -12.86
CA GLN A 119 7.75 4.00 -13.35
C GLN A 119 7.10 3.80 -14.73
N ASP A 120 7.58 2.84 -15.52
CA ASP A 120 6.98 2.48 -16.80
C ASP A 120 5.72 1.60 -16.64
N ILE A 121 5.47 1.12 -15.44
CA ILE A 121 4.40 0.16 -15.14
C ILE A 121 3.33 0.79 -14.26
N VAL A 122 3.74 1.54 -13.23
CA VAL A 122 2.83 2.20 -12.29
C VAL A 122 3.25 3.64 -12.06
N GLU A 123 2.28 4.47 -11.71
CA GLU A 123 2.53 5.84 -11.29
C GLU A 123 2.53 5.91 -9.76
N THR A 124 3.48 6.63 -9.20
CA THR A 124 3.54 6.88 -7.76
C THR A 124 3.33 8.36 -7.47
N VAL A 125 2.78 8.65 -6.32
CA VAL A 125 2.55 10.02 -5.83
C VAL A 125 2.96 10.12 -4.38
N TRP A 126 3.41 11.33 -4.01
CA TRP A 126 3.75 11.63 -2.62
C TRP A 126 3.62 13.10 -2.30
#